data_31f24a421557ce342938efa29a6ffdc3
#
_entry.id   31f24a421557ce342938efa29a6ffdc3
#
_cell.length_a   1.000
_cell.length_b   1.000
_cell.length_c   1.000
_cell.angle_alpha   90.00
_cell.angle_beta   90.00
_cell.angle_gamma   90.00
#
_symmetry.space_group_name_H-M   'P 1'
#
loop_
_entity.id
_entity.type
_entity.pdbx_description
1 polymer ?
#
loop_
_entity_poly.entity_id
_entity_poly.type
_entity_poly.pdbx_seq_one_letter_code
_entity_poly.pdbx_strand_id
1 'polypeptide(L)'
;MQAAEFVFAEKGVDKATLREITGRANVNLAAVSYYFGSKSDLTLAVFSQLSTRLNKQRLVDLEDCLARAKAAKCPPELKAILEIFIRPYVDTGESGRLFARLVMQHRIAPTDLTRAIIKRHFDPMAKRFIEAISLACPHLEPNDFFWRYAFMIGTVVYSVADLSIRDRTAQLSEGKIDAGNARDFRDAMVNFLIGGMMGAREVQAPVSKARSRRLAATS
;
A
#
# COMPACT_ATOMS: atom_id res chain seq x y z
N MET A 1 -8.88 -1.94 21.80
CA MET A 1 -8.47 -1.87 20.40
C MET A 1 -8.53 -0.44 19.83
N GLN A 2 -9.68 0.25 19.79
CA GLN A 2 -9.79 1.62 19.24
C GLN A 2 -8.83 2.63 19.90
N ALA A 3 -8.68 2.58 21.24
CA ALA A 3 -7.74 3.42 21.97
C ALA A 3 -6.28 3.16 21.54
N ALA A 4 -5.93 1.90 21.30
CA ALA A 4 -4.60 1.54 20.82
C ALA A 4 -4.35 2.04 19.38
N GLU A 5 -5.33 1.84 18.48
CA GLU A 5 -5.28 2.38 17.12
C GLU A 5 -5.06 3.90 17.16
N PHE A 6 -5.82 4.62 17.98
CA PHE A 6 -5.70 6.07 18.10
C PHE A 6 -4.30 6.50 18.58
N VAL A 7 -3.84 5.94 19.72
CA VAL A 7 -2.53 6.31 20.31
C VAL A 7 -1.37 5.95 19.37
N PHE A 8 -1.46 4.79 18.69
CA PHE A 8 -0.47 4.40 17.69
C PHE A 8 -0.48 5.32 16.45
N ALA A 9 -1.65 5.77 16.02
CA ALA A 9 -1.76 6.68 14.90
C ALA A 9 -1.17 8.07 15.22
N GLU A 10 -1.43 8.58 16.43
CA GLU A 10 -0.95 9.89 16.90
C GLU A 10 0.56 9.91 17.16
N LYS A 11 1.08 8.95 17.92
CA LYS A 11 2.45 8.97 18.43
C LYS A 11 3.42 8.02 17.71
N GLY A 12 2.91 7.11 16.90
CA GLY A 12 3.65 5.96 16.37
C GLY A 12 3.73 4.81 17.40
N VAL A 13 3.93 3.60 16.89
CA VAL A 13 3.99 2.39 17.72
C VAL A 13 5.12 2.46 18.75
N ASP A 14 6.30 2.95 18.37
CA ASP A 14 7.49 2.95 19.23
C ASP A 14 7.33 3.86 20.44
N LYS A 15 6.80 5.07 20.24
CA LYS A 15 6.63 6.10 21.28
C LYS A 15 5.39 5.90 22.15
N ALA A 16 4.37 5.17 21.67
CA ALA A 16 3.16 4.89 22.41
C ALA A 16 3.46 3.98 23.62
N THR A 17 2.82 4.25 24.74
CA THR A 17 2.93 3.43 25.97
C THR A 17 1.60 2.71 26.27
N LEU A 18 1.69 1.55 26.93
CA LEU A 18 0.49 0.83 27.38
C LEU A 18 -0.32 1.64 28.39
N ARG A 19 0.33 2.50 29.20
CA ARG A 19 -0.36 3.40 30.17
C ARG A 19 -1.23 4.42 29.45
N GLU A 20 -0.76 5.03 28.37
CA GLU A 20 -1.56 5.97 27.57
C GLU A 20 -2.75 5.28 26.92
N ILE A 21 -2.53 4.08 26.38
CA ILE A 21 -3.59 3.27 25.74
C ILE A 21 -4.65 2.89 26.78
N THR A 22 -4.25 2.42 27.95
CA THR A 22 -5.18 2.02 29.02
C THR A 22 -5.88 3.21 29.63
N GLY A 23 -5.18 4.32 29.85
CA GLY A 23 -5.78 5.58 30.31
C GLY A 23 -6.86 6.07 29.36
N ARG A 24 -6.60 6.06 28.04
CA ARG A 24 -7.58 6.44 27.02
C ARG A 24 -8.75 5.45 26.92
N ALA A 25 -8.50 4.16 27.15
CA ALA A 25 -9.52 3.12 27.13
C ALA A 25 -10.34 3.06 28.43
N ASN A 26 -9.92 3.79 29.44
CA ASN A 26 -10.45 3.71 30.82
C ASN A 26 -10.45 2.27 31.38
N VAL A 27 -9.33 1.56 31.21
CA VAL A 27 -9.15 0.20 31.72
C VAL A 27 -7.84 0.08 32.51
N ASN A 28 -7.74 -0.95 33.34
CA ASN A 28 -6.51 -1.25 34.08
C ASN A 28 -5.42 -1.79 33.14
N LEU A 29 -4.16 -1.46 33.42
CA LEU A 29 -2.99 -1.99 32.70
C LEU A 29 -2.96 -3.53 32.71
N ALA A 30 -3.37 -4.18 33.81
CA ALA A 30 -3.48 -5.63 33.92
C ALA A 30 -4.44 -6.23 32.86
N ALA A 31 -5.49 -5.51 32.47
CA ALA A 31 -6.42 -5.98 31.45
C ALA A 31 -5.72 -6.13 30.09
N VAL A 32 -4.83 -5.18 29.72
CA VAL A 32 -4.10 -5.29 28.45
C VAL A 32 -3.15 -6.48 28.45
N SER A 33 -2.42 -6.69 29.57
CA SER A 33 -1.54 -7.85 29.72
C SER A 33 -2.31 -9.17 29.69
N TYR A 34 -3.51 -9.19 30.27
CA TYR A 34 -4.37 -10.38 30.28
C TYR A 34 -4.93 -10.71 28.90
N TYR A 35 -5.44 -9.71 28.16
CA TYR A 35 -6.10 -9.95 26.86
C TYR A 35 -5.14 -10.02 25.69
N PHE A 36 -4.03 -9.30 25.73
CA PHE A 36 -3.12 -9.17 24.60
C PHE A 36 -1.71 -9.67 24.88
N GLY A 37 -1.31 -9.80 26.16
CA GLY A 37 0.03 -10.17 26.54
C GLY A 37 1.00 -8.99 26.50
N SER A 38 1.60 -8.69 25.36
CA SER A 38 2.59 -7.64 25.19
C SER A 38 2.09 -6.48 24.32
N LYS A 39 2.87 -5.38 24.30
CA LYS A 39 2.65 -4.26 23.35
C LYS A 39 2.77 -4.74 21.90
N SER A 40 3.69 -5.66 21.62
CA SER A 40 3.84 -6.26 20.30
C SER A 40 2.59 -7.02 19.88
N ASP A 41 2.01 -7.84 20.75
CA ASP A 41 0.79 -8.60 20.47
C ASP A 41 -0.40 -7.66 20.25
N LEU A 42 -0.51 -6.60 21.06
CA LEU A 42 -1.51 -5.56 20.85
C LEU A 42 -1.33 -4.87 19.48
N THR A 43 -0.08 -4.58 19.09
CA THR A 43 0.21 -3.98 17.76
C THR A 43 -0.20 -4.90 16.63
N LEU A 44 0.09 -6.19 16.73
CA LEU A 44 -0.33 -7.20 15.75
C LEU A 44 -1.86 -7.32 15.68
N ALA A 45 -2.55 -7.26 16.82
CA ALA A 45 -4.01 -7.27 16.85
C ALA A 45 -4.59 -6.02 16.18
N VAL A 46 -4.01 -4.83 16.39
CA VAL A 46 -4.40 -3.59 15.70
C VAL A 46 -4.14 -3.71 14.20
N PHE A 47 -2.98 -4.23 13.79
CA PHE A 47 -2.65 -4.44 12.37
C PHE A 47 -3.64 -5.39 11.69
N SER A 48 -3.96 -6.52 12.34
CA SER A 48 -4.93 -7.48 11.81
C SER A 48 -6.32 -6.85 11.68
N GLN A 49 -6.78 -6.09 12.67
CA GLN A 49 -8.09 -5.42 12.65
C GLN A 49 -8.17 -4.37 11.55
N LEU A 50 -7.16 -3.51 11.42
CA LEU A 50 -7.06 -2.52 10.36
C LEU A 50 -7.07 -3.18 8.98
N SER A 51 -6.26 -4.23 8.82
CA SER A 51 -6.16 -4.99 7.57
C SER A 51 -7.52 -5.59 7.18
N THR A 52 -8.23 -6.18 8.14
CA THR A 52 -9.57 -6.75 7.90
C THR A 52 -10.55 -5.68 7.45
N ARG A 53 -10.63 -4.57 8.21
CA ARG A 53 -11.61 -3.51 7.95
C ARG A 53 -11.36 -2.82 6.61
N LEU A 54 -10.13 -2.39 6.38
CA LEU A 54 -9.79 -1.59 5.20
C LEU A 54 -9.77 -2.44 3.91
N ASN A 55 -9.28 -3.66 3.97
CA ASN A 55 -9.25 -4.52 2.78
C ASN A 55 -10.64 -5.08 2.42
N LYS A 56 -11.50 -5.33 3.42
CA LYS A 56 -12.89 -5.72 3.15
C LYS A 56 -13.60 -4.62 2.36
N GLN A 57 -13.50 -3.37 2.78
CA GLN A 57 -14.14 -2.25 2.08
C GLN A 57 -13.59 -2.09 0.65
N ARG A 58 -12.26 -2.21 0.47
CA ARG A 58 -11.64 -2.19 -0.86
C ARG A 58 -12.21 -3.23 -1.79
N LEU A 59 -12.38 -4.47 -1.30
CA LEU A 59 -12.92 -5.56 -2.12
C LEU A 59 -14.37 -5.29 -2.52
N VAL A 60 -15.20 -4.79 -1.60
CA VAL A 60 -16.59 -4.40 -1.92
C VAL A 60 -16.60 -3.34 -3.01
N ASP A 61 -15.84 -2.24 -2.83
CA ASP A 61 -15.79 -1.14 -3.79
C ASP A 61 -15.26 -1.60 -5.18
N LEU A 62 -14.29 -2.54 -5.17
CA LEU A 62 -13.73 -3.10 -6.40
C LEU A 62 -14.75 -3.98 -7.14
N GLU A 63 -15.47 -4.86 -6.43
CA GLU A 63 -16.50 -5.70 -7.03
C GLU A 63 -17.62 -4.85 -7.63
N ASP A 64 -18.04 -3.79 -6.95
CA ASP A 64 -19.03 -2.84 -7.47
C ASP A 64 -18.53 -2.13 -8.74
N CYS A 65 -17.25 -1.76 -8.78
CA CYS A 65 -16.62 -1.18 -9.96
C CYS A 65 -16.64 -2.15 -11.15
N LEU A 66 -16.23 -3.40 -10.91
CA LEU A 66 -16.21 -4.45 -11.94
C LEU A 66 -17.62 -4.83 -12.42
N ALA A 67 -18.59 -4.88 -11.51
CA ALA A 67 -19.98 -5.16 -11.86
C ALA A 67 -20.57 -4.08 -12.78
N ARG A 68 -20.29 -2.80 -12.49
CA ARG A 68 -20.71 -1.68 -13.36
C ARG A 68 -20.08 -1.76 -14.75
N ALA A 69 -18.78 -2.03 -14.84
CA ALA A 69 -18.09 -2.20 -16.11
C ALA A 69 -18.67 -3.36 -16.95
N LYS A 70 -18.94 -4.50 -16.30
CA LYS A 70 -19.57 -5.66 -16.92
C LYS A 70 -20.97 -5.34 -17.43
N ALA A 71 -21.80 -4.65 -16.66
CA ALA A 71 -23.15 -4.23 -17.07
C ALA A 71 -23.11 -3.26 -18.27
N ALA A 72 -22.13 -2.35 -18.29
CA ALA A 72 -21.90 -1.43 -19.39
C ALA A 72 -21.21 -2.08 -20.61
N LYS A 73 -20.80 -3.36 -20.52
CA LYS A 73 -20.05 -4.09 -21.54
C LYS A 73 -18.77 -3.37 -21.99
N CYS A 74 -18.08 -2.71 -21.06
CA CYS A 74 -16.82 -2.02 -21.31
C CYS A 74 -15.76 -2.48 -20.29
N PRO A 75 -14.45 -2.29 -20.61
CA PRO A 75 -13.39 -2.52 -19.64
C PRO A 75 -13.57 -1.62 -18.41
N PRO A 76 -13.18 -2.07 -17.20
CA PRO A 76 -13.20 -1.23 -16.02
C PRO A 76 -12.21 -0.07 -16.18
N GLU A 77 -12.56 1.08 -15.63
CA GLU A 77 -11.69 2.26 -15.68
C GLU A 77 -10.50 2.08 -14.73
N LEU A 78 -9.27 2.13 -15.27
CA LEU A 78 -8.03 1.99 -14.48
C LEU A 78 -7.96 3.01 -13.34
N LYS A 79 -8.33 4.27 -13.61
CA LYS A 79 -8.35 5.34 -12.61
C LYS A 79 -9.22 4.95 -11.40
N ALA A 80 -10.43 4.46 -11.64
CA ALA A 80 -11.34 4.05 -10.56
C ALA A 80 -10.76 2.89 -9.73
N ILE A 81 -10.12 1.91 -10.36
CA ILE A 81 -9.44 0.81 -9.66
C ILE A 81 -8.32 1.34 -8.77
N LEU A 82 -7.49 2.25 -9.29
CA LEU A 82 -6.37 2.84 -8.54
C LEU A 82 -6.86 3.72 -7.39
N GLU A 83 -7.91 4.51 -7.57
CA GLU A 83 -8.54 5.31 -6.51
C GLU A 83 -9.08 4.43 -5.38
N ILE A 84 -9.74 3.32 -5.71
CA ILE A 84 -10.21 2.33 -4.71
C ILE A 84 -9.01 1.76 -3.95
N PHE A 85 -7.91 1.45 -4.66
CA PHE A 85 -6.72 0.89 -4.03
C PHE A 85 -6.08 1.85 -3.03
N ILE A 86 -5.93 3.12 -3.37
CA ILE A 86 -5.21 4.10 -2.53
C ILE A 86 -6.06 4.68 -1.40
N ARG A 87 -7.40 4.68 -1.54
CA ARG A 87 -8.33 5.33 -0.62
C ARG A 87 -8.06 5.05 0.87
N PRO A 88 -7.84 3.80 1.33
CA PRO A 88 -7.60 3.54 2.74
C PRO A 88 -6.30 4.15 3.29
N TYR A 89 -5.38 4.51 2.42
CA TYR A 89 -4.13 5.14 2.83
C TYR A 89 -4.24 6.67 2.89
N VAL A 90 -5.01 7.28 1.99
CA VAL A 90 -5.02 8.75 1.82
C VAL A 90 -6.26 9.42 2.42
N ASP A 91 -7.41 8.74 2.44
CA ASP A 91 -8.69 9.36 2.84
C ASP A 91 -9.08 9.06 4.31
N THR A 92 -8.30 8.27 5.04
CA THR A 92 -8.60 7.87 6.43
C THR A 92 -7.70 8.57 7.48
N GLY A 93 -6.98 9.61 7.07
CA GLY A 93 -6.17 10.44 7.96
C GLY A 93 -5.11 9.64 8.74
N GLU A 94 -5.09 9.78 10.07
CA GLU A 94 -4.10 9.13 10.94
C GLU A 94 -4.17 7.59 10.87
N SER A 95 -5.37 7.01 10.75
CA SER A 95 -5.53 5.56 10.61
C SER A 95 -4.90 5.05 9.31
N GLY A 96 -5.02 5.79 8.21
CA GLY A 96 -4.37 5.45 6.93
C GLY A 96 -2.85 5.49 7.02
N ARG A 97 -2.31 6.51 7.69
CA ARG A 97 -0.86 6.61 7.95
C ARG A 97 -0.36 5.47 8.84
N LEU A 98 -1.07 5.18 9.94
CA LEU A 98 -0.74 4.04 10.78
C LEU A 98 -0.74 2.74 9.97
N PHE A 99 -1.76 2.54 9.14
CA PHE A 99 -1.87 1.35 8.30
C PHE A 99 -0.68 1.25 7.32
N ALA A 100 -0.30 2.34 6.65
CA ALA A 100 0.86 2.39 5.78
C ALA A 100 2.16 2.05 6.52
N ARG A 101 2.36 2.62 7.73
CA ARG A 101 3.54 2.35 8.57
C ARG A 101 3.63 0.88 9.00
N LEU A 102 2.51 0.26 9.40
CA LEU A 102 2.48 -1.15 9.77
C LEU A 102 2.78 -2.06 8.57
N VAL A 103 2.26 -1.74 7.40
CA VAL A 103 2.60 -2.45 6.15
C VAL A 103 4.08 -2.27 5.82
N MET A 104 4.62 -1.05 5.92
CA MET A 104 6.03 -0.78 5.66
C MET A 104 6.95 -1.50 6.66
N GLN A 105 6.62 -1.47 7.95
CA GLN A 105 7.38 -2.19 8.98
C GLN A 105 7.45 -3.70 8.69
N HIS A 106 6.32 -4.31 8.26
CA HIS A 106 6.34 -5.70 7.82
C HIS A 106 7.29 -5.92 6.62
N ARG A 107 7.35 -4.98 5.67
CA ARG A 107 8.24 -5.10 4.49
C ARG A 107 9.72 -5.04 4.85
N ILE A 108 10.07 -4.23 5.85
CA ILE A 108 11.46 -4.04 6.30
C ILE A 108 11.89 -5.17 7.25
N ALA A 109 11.01 -5.55 8.19
CA ALA A 109 11.29 -6.53 9.23
C ALA A 109 10.15 -7.55 9.37
N PRO A 110 10.00 -8.49 8.41
CA PRO A 110 8.91 -9.46 8.43
C PRO A 110 9.10 -10.49 9.56
N THR A 111 8.06 -10.71 10.34
CA THR A 111 7.97 -11.80 11.33
C THR A 111 6.96 -12.85 10.83
N ASP A 112 6.94 -14.05 11.43
CA ASP A 112 5.97 -15.09 11.07
C ASP A 112 4.53 -14.62 11.31
N LEU A 113 4.30 -13.85 12.37
CA LEU A 113 2.99 -13.30 12.69
C LEU A 113 2.55 -12.26 11.66
N THR A 114 3.45 -11.33 11.27
CA THR A 114 3.11 -10.35 10.23
C THR A 114 2.97 -11.00 8.86
N ARG A 115 3.75 -12.04 8.55
CA ARG A 115 3.57 -12.86 7.34
C ARG A 115 2.19 -13.51 7.28
N ALA A 116 1.70 -14.06 8.42
CA ALA A 116 0.36 -14.64 8.51
C ALA A 116 -0.74 -13.60 8.28
N ILE A 117 -0.58 -12.37 8.83
CA ILE A 117 -1.52 -11.25 8.58
C ILE A 117 -1.55 -10.89 7.09
N ILE A 118 -0.38 -10.74 6.46
CA ILE A 118 -0.30 -10.43 5.03
C ILE A 118 -0.96 -11.53 4.19
N LYS A 119 -0.60 -12.79 4.42
CA LYS A 119 -1.18 -13.92 3.69
C LYS A 119 -2.70 -13.97 3.81
N ARG A 120 -3.23 -13.73 5.02
CA ARG A 120 -4.66 -13.81 5.29
C ARG A 120 -5.46 -12.64 4.71
N HIS A 121 -4.94 -11.40 4.81
CA HIS A 121 -5.72 -10.20 4.55
C HIS A 121 -5.32 -9.46 3.27
N PHE A 122 -4.08 -9.65 2.78
CA PHE A 122 -3.58 -8.94 1.61
C PHE A 122 -3.47 -9.80 0.35
N ASP A 123 -3.08 -11.08 0.45
CA ASP A 123 -2.95 -11.91 -0.74
C ASP A 123 -4.26 -12.08 -1.53
N PRO A 124 -5.43 -12.30 -0.90
CA PRO A 124 -6.70 -12.36 -1.64
C PRO A 124 -7.02 -11.04 -2.33
N MET A 125 -6.81 -9.92 -1.63
CA MET A 125 -6.98 -8.58 -2.18
C MET A 125 -6.02 -8.32 -3.35
N ALA A 126 -4.73 -8.66 -3.18
CA ALA A 126 -3.71 -8.48 -4.20
C ALA A 126 -4.09 -9.19 -5.51
N LYS A 127 -4.48 -10.45 -5.42
CA LYS A 127 -4.91 -11.25 -6.58
C LYS A 127 -6.07 -10.59 -7.30
N ARG A 128 -7.06 -10.10 -6.55
CA ARG A 128 -8.25 -9.48 -7.12
C ARG A 128 -7.95 -8.14 -7.79
N PHE A 129 -7.06 -7.31 -7.20
CA PHE A 129 -6.62 -6.07 -7.85
C PHE A 129 -5.77 -6.33 -9.10
N ILE A 130 -4.88 -7.32 -9.08
CA ILE A 130 -4.10 -7.70 -10.26
C ILE A 130 -5.04 -8.13 -11.39
N GLU A 131 -6.05 -8.93 -11.11
CA GLU A 131 -7.08 -9.33 -12.08
C GLU A 131 -7.84 -8.11 -12.62
N ALA A 132 -8.30 -7.20 -11.76
CA ALA A 132 -8.98 -5.99 -12.17
C ALA A 132 -8.12 -5.08 -13.06
N ILE A 133 -6.83 -4.91 -12.71
CA ILE A 133 -5.87 -4.14 -13.51
C ILE A 133 -5.64 -4.83 -14.86
N SER A 134 -5.59 -6.16 -14.92
CA SER A 134 -5.43 -6.87 -16.19
C SER A 134 -6.60 -6.66 -17.15
N LEU A 135 -7.82 -6.55 -16.61
CA LEU A 135 -9.01 -6.21 -17.41
C LEU A 135 -8.97 -4.76 -17.92
N ALA A 136 -8.41 -3.84 -17.14
CA ALA A 136 -8.28 -2.44 -17.51
C ALA A 136 -7.11 -2.16 -18.46
N CYS A 137 -6.09 -3.02 -18.46
CA CYS A 137 -4.84 -2.85 -19.22
C CYS A 137 -4.51 -4.08 -20.08
N PRO A 138 -5.38 -4.47 -21.05
CA PRO A 138 -5.20 -5.69 -21.85
C PRO A 138 -3.95 -5.69 -22.74
N HIS A 139 -3.27 -4.57 -22.87
CA HIS A 139 -2.03 -4.41 -23.64
C HIS A 139 -0.78 -4.90 -22.89
N LEU A 140 -0.90 -5.19 -21.58
CA LEU A 140 0.23 -5.63 -20.75
C LEU A 140 0.37 -7.15 -20.78
N GLU A 141 1.63 -7.61 -20.77
CA GLU A 141 1.94 -9.03 -20.62
C GLU A 141 1.62 -9.53 -19.18
N PRO A 142 1.21 -10.81 -19.02
CA PRO A 142 0.81 -11.36 -17.72
C PRO A 142 1.81 -11.12 -16.58
N ASN A 143 3.11 -11.22 -16.85
CA ASN A 143 4.14 -11.04 -15.84
C ASN A 143 4.32 -9.58 -15.41
N ASP A 144 3.98 -8.61 -16.28
CA ASP A 144 4.13 -7.19 -15.99
C ASP A 144 3.16 -6.73 -14.90
N PHE A 145 1.98 -7.37 -14.78
CA PHE A 145 1.02 -7.02 -13.73
C PHE A 145 1.56 -7.21 -12.32
N PHE A 146 2.32 -8.29 -12.09
CA PHE A 146 2.89 -8.56 -10.77
C PHE A 146 3.95 -7.52 -10.38
N TRP A 147 4.82 -7.13 -11.31
CA TRP A 147 5.83 -6.11 -11.06
C TRP A 147 5.19 -4.73 -10.87
N ARG A 148 4.27 -4.34 -11.75
CA ARG A 148 3.58 -3.05 -11.65
C ARG A 148 2.76 -2.95 -10.37
N TYR A 149 2.10 -4.04 -9.96
CA TYR A 149 1.41 -4.11 -8.67
C TYR A 149 2.39 -3.96 -7.49
N ALA A 150 3.53 -4.59 -7.52
CA ALA A 150 4.55 -4.46 -6.49
C ALA A 150 5.09 -3.02 -6.40
N PHE A 151 5.35 -2.37 -7.54
CA PHE A 151 5.80 -0.97 -7.59
C PHE A 151 4.71 -0.01 -7.12
N MET A 152 3.45 -0.26 -7.47
CA MET A 152 2.30 0.50 -6.97
C MET A 152 2.22 0.46 -5.44
N ILE A 153 2.34 -0.73 -4.82
CA ILE A 153 2.37 -0.85 -3.35
C ILE A 153 3.53 -0.05 -2.78
N GLY A 154 4.73 -0.19 -3.33
CA GLY A 154 5.91 0.54 -2.86
C GLY A 154 5.69 2.04 -2.89
N THR A 155 5.21 2.57 -4.01
CA THR A 155 4.89 3.99 -4.18
C THR A 155 3.88 4.47 -3.14
N VAL A 156 2.73 3.80 -3.03
CA VAL A 156 1.64 4.22 -2.14
C VAL A 156 2.05 4.14 -0.68
N VAL A 157 2.58 2.98 -0.25
CA VAL A 157 2.91 2.75 1.17
C VAL A 157 4.03 3.67 1.62
N TYR A 158 5.09 3.81 0.83
CA TYR A 158 6.22 4.68 1.18
C TYR A 158 5.80 6.15 1.25
N SER A 159 5.09 6.66 0.25
CA SER A 159 4.70 8.07 0.19
C SER A 159 3.70 8.48 1.28
N VAL A 160 2.95 7.53 1.85
CA VAL A 160 1.99 7.80 2.93
C VAL A 160 2.60 7.57 4.32
N ALA A 161 3.46 6.55 4.46
CA ALA A 161 4.07 6.20 5.75
C ALA A 161 5.08 7.25 6.23
N ASP A 162 5.80 7.88 5.31
CA ASP A 162 6.84 8.87 5.61
C ASP A 162 6.36 10.30 5.28
N LEU A 163 5.97 11.03 6.31
CA LEU A 163 5.55 12.44 6.17
C LEU A 163 6.69 13.36 5.73
N SER A 164 7.96 13.00 6.03
CA SER A 164 9.11 13.82 5.66
C SER A 164 9.28 13.95 4.13
N ILE A 165 8.73 13.01 3.36
CA ILE A 165 8.71 13.09 1.89
C ILE A 165 7.92 14.32 1.44
N ARG A 166 6.76 14.58 2.05
CA ARG A 166 5.93 15.72 1.69
C ARG A 166 6.63 17.03 1.99
N ASP A 167 7.22 17.15 3.18
CA ASP A 167 7.97 18.31 3.59
C ASP A 167 9.19 18.53 2.67
N ARG A 168 9.91 17.45 2.36
CA ARG A 168 11.04 17.48 1.43
C ARG A 168 10.63 17.92 0.02
N THR A 169 9.49 17.42 -0.47
CA THR A 169 8.95 17.78 -1.79
C THR A 169 8.57 19.26 -1.84
N ALA A 170 7.93 19.78 -0.78
CA ALA A 170 7.62 21.21 -0.67
C ALA A 170 8.89 22.07 -0.70
N GLN A 171 9.93 21.67 0.05
CA GLN A 171 11.23 22.35 0.04
C GLN A 171 11.90 22.34 -1.35
N LEU A 172 11.96 21.17 -1.99
CA LEU A 172 12.55 21.00 -3.33
C LEU A 172 11.79 21.77 -4.42
N SER A 173 10.50 21.94 -4.25
CA SER A 173 9.66 22.72 -5.16
C SER A 173 9.69 24.23 -4.91
N GLU A 174 10.47 24.68 -3.92
CA GLU A 174 10.53 26.09 -3.48
C GLU A 174 9.11 26.64 -3.15
N GLY A 175 8.28 25.80 -2.52
CA GLY A 175 6.91 26.16 -2.13
C GLY A 175 5.88 26.14 -3.25
N LYS A 176 6.21 25.66 -4.46
CA LYS A 176 5.26 25.51 -5.57
C LYS A 176 4.24 24.39 -5.32
N ILE A 177 4.58 23.43 -4.44
CA ILE A 177 3.70 22.32 -4.05
C ILE A 177 3.25 22.54 -2.61
N ASP A 178 1.94 22.55 -2.39
CA ASP A 178 1.34 22.48 -1.07
C ASP A 178 1.29 21.01 -0.60
N ALA A 179 2.28 20.63 0.21
CA ALA A 179 2.38 19.28 0.76
C ALA A 179 1.23 18.92 1.73
N GLY A 180 0.51 19.93 2.26
CA GLY A 180 -0.67 19.75 3.12
C GLY A 180 -1.95 19.43 2.36
N ASN A 181 -2.00 19.73 1.06
CA ASN A 181 -3.18 19.49 0.24
C ASN A 181 -3.34 18.00 -0.09
N ALA A 182 -4.22 17.31 0.66
CA ALA A 182 -4.46 15.88 0.51
C ALA A 182 -5.06 15.52 -0.86
N ARG A 183 -5.83 16.42 -1.47
CA ARG A 183 -6.43 16.20 -2.79
C ARG A 183 -5.37 16.22 -3.88
N ASP A 184 -4.52 17.24 -3.89
CA ASP A 184 -3.44 17.38 -4.88
C ASP A 184 -2.46 16.21 -4.78
N PHE A 185 -2.12 15.81 -3.55
CA PHE A 185 -1.28 14.63 -3.32
C PHE A 185 -1.92 13.35 -3.88
N ARG A 186 -3.21 13.13 -3.64
CA ARG A 186 -3.93 11.97 -4.16
C ARG A 186 -3.98 11.99 -5.68
N ASP A 187 -4.35 13.12 -6.27
CA ASP A 187 -4.50 13.26 -7.72
C ASP A 187 -3.14 13.07 -8.43
N ALA A 188 -2.06 13.62 -7.88
CA ALA A 188 -0.71 13.40 -8.37
C ALA A 188 -0.28 11.92 -8.29
N MET A 189 -0.58 11.26 -7.17
CA MET A 189 -0.29 9.83 -7.00
C MET A 189 -1.07 8.97 -8.00
N VAL A 190 -2.37 9.22 -8.19
CA VAL A 190 -3.20 8.48 -9.16
C VAL A 190 -2.65 8.66 -10.56
N ASN A 191 -2.33 9.90 -10.96
CA ASN A 191 -1.77 10.18 -12.29
C ASN A 191 -0.42 9.49 -12.51
N PHE A 192 0.46 9.48 -11.49
CA PHE A 192 1.73 8.75 -11.55
C PHE A 192 1.52 7.23 -11.73
N LEU A 193 0.59 6.65 -10.97
CA LEU A 193 0.26 5.23 -11.07
C LEU A 193 -0.37 4.88 -12.43
N ILE A 194 -1.25 5.73 -12.98
CA ILE A 194 -1.79 5.55 -14.34
C ILE A 194 -0.64 5.51 -15.35
N GLY A 195 0.28 6.45 -15.29
CA GLY A 195 1.46 6.46 -16.17
C GLY A 195 2.29 5.20 -16.06
N GLY A 196 2.53 4.73 -14.82
CA GLY A 196 3.24 3.48 -14.56
C GLY A 196 2.50 2.23 -15.06
N MET A 197 1.17 2.22 -15.06
CA MET A 197 0.36 1.10 -15.56
C MET A 197 0.19 1.14 -17.08
N MET A 198 0.12 2.33 -17.69
CA MET A 198 -0.09 2.50 -19.12
C MET A 198 1.20 2.51 -19.95
N GLY A 199 2.35 2.73 -19.30
CA GLY A 199 3.65 2.79 -20.00
C GLY A 199 3.96 1.50 -20.76
N ALA A 200 4.38 1.64 -22.03
CA ALA A 200 4.82 0.52 -22.84
C ALA A 200 6.11 -0.10 -22.27
N ARG A 201 6.29 -1.41 -22.46
CA ARG A 201 7.57 -2.06 -22.19
C ARG A 201 8.52 -1.73 -23.33
N GLU A 202 9.66 -1.08 -23.04
CA GLU A 202 10.76 -1.06 -24.02
C GLU A 202 11.26 -2.49 -24.20
N VAL A 203 10.94 -3.08 -25.35
CA VAL A 203 11.52 -4.35 -25.75
C VAL A 203 12.98 -4.06 -26.07
N GLN A 204 13.90 -4.40 -25.17
CA GLN A 204 15.32 -4.40 -25.50
C GLN A 204 15.51 -5.33 -26.70
N ALA A 205 15.99 -4.77 -27.80
CA ALA A 205 16.39 -5.57 -28.95
C ALA A 205 17.34 -6.70 -28.44
N PRO A 206 17.17 -7.93 -28.91
CA PRO A 206 18.02 -9.02 -28.44
C PRO A 206 19.49 -8.63 -28.63
N VAL A 207 20.25 -8.64 -27.55
CA VAL A 207 21.71 -8.40 -27.59
C VAL A 207 22.27 -9.39 -28.58
N SER A 208 22.67 -8.90 -29.76
CA SER A 208 23.23 -9.69 -30.84
C SER A 208 24.42 -10.47 -30.28
N LYS A 209 24.37 -11.81 -30.35
CA LYS A 209 25.45 -12.76 -29.97
C LYS A 209 26.75 -12.59 -30.80
N ALA A 210 26.96 -11.44 -31.43
CA ALA A 210 28.09 -11.17 -32.31
C ALA A 210 29.41 -10.82 -31.58
N ARG A 211 29.43 -10.71 -30.24
CA ARG A 211 30.64 -10.33 -29.48
C ARG A 211 31.47 -11.49 -28.90
N SER A 212 30.98 -12.74 -28.94
CA SER A 212 31.70 -13.88 -28.36
C SER A 212 32.64 -14.62 -29.34
N ARG A 213 32.69 -14.23 -30.63
CA ARG A 213 33.57 -14.89 -31.62
C ARG A 213 34.92 -14.18 -31.86
N ARG A 214 35.21 -13.05 -31.27
CA ARG A 214 36.48 -12.33 -31.47
C ARG A 214 37.54 -12.57 -30.39
N LEU A 215 37.25 -13.32 -29.33
CA LEU A 215 38.23 -13.66 -28.27
C LEU A 215 38.79 -15.08 -28.35
N ALA A 216 38.39 -15.88 -29.34
CA ALA A 216 38.88 -17.24 -29.54
C ALA A 216 39.82 -17.38 -30.75
N ALA A 217 40.27 -16.28 -31.37
CA ALA A 217 41.15 -16.30 -32.56
C ALA A 217 42.53 -15.66 -32.31
N THR A 218 42.90 -15.43 -31.03
CA THR A 218 44.28 -15.00 -30.65
C THR A 218 44.69 -15.75 -29.39
N SER A 219 44.95 -17.05 -29.55
CA SER A 219 45.80 -17.85 -28.65
C SER A 219 46.45 -18.94 -29.48
#